data_c7ddf599bca89949a7803ef7be2f8afa
#
_entry.id   c7ddf599bca89949a7803ef7be2f8afa
#
_cell.length_a   1.000
_cell.length_b   1.000
_cell.length_c   1.000
_cell.angle_alpha   90.00
_cell.angle_beta   90.00
_cell.angle_gamma   90.00
#
_symmetry.space_group_name_H-M   'P 1'
#
loop_
_entity.id
_entity.type
_entity.pdbx_description
1 polymer ?
#
loop_
_entity_poly.entity_id
_entity_poly.type
_entity_poly.pdbx_seq_one_letter_code
_entity_poly.pdbx_strand_id
1 'polypeptide(L)'
;MKYFEKFDKDIINSQNLNSHEKLIYVICKSFEFAPNGCRISHKYLLKRTGIKTVATLTKCLDRLTLFGLLARKQINNGTNHYVFEKNQMQEYIQHNLNKRRKITLAKIKQQQSYIQNNQHNIHILKKDR
;
A
#
# COMPACT_ATOMS: atom_id res chain seq x y z
N MET A 1 4.59 6.08 -29.43
CA MET A 1 4.39 6.44 -28.04
C MET A 1 5.62 7.06 -27.41
N LYS A 2 5.97 8.24 -27.90
CA LYS A 2 7.16 8.96 -27.44
C LYS A 2 7.11 9.33 -25.95
N TYR A 3 5.93 9.63 -25.44
CA TYR A 3 5.71 9.98 -24.04
C TYR A 3 6.01 8.80 -23.13
N PHE A 4 5.55 7.62 -23.50
CA PHE A 4 5.71 6.39 -22.75
C PHE A 4 7.19 5.96 -22.71
N GLU A 5 7.89 6.06 -23.84
CA GLU A 5 9.30 5.70 -23.94
C GLU A 5 10.17 6.56 -23.02
N LYS A 6 9.94 7.85 -22.95
CA LYS A 6 10.70 8.77 -22.10
C LYS A 6 10.52 8.44 -20.62
N PHE A 7 9.30 8.15 -20.20
CA PHE A 7 8.96 7.79 -18.84
C PHE A 7 9.61 6.47 -18.43
N ASP A 8 9.56 5.49 -19.33
CA ASP A 8 10.13 4.17 -19.07
C ASP A 8 11.64 4.20 -18.95
N LYS A 9 12.32 5.00 -19.74
CA LYS A 9 13.79 5.12 -19.65
C LYS A 9 14.23 5.61 -18.27
N ASP A 10 13.59 6.64 -17.74
CA ASP A 10 13.92 7.18 -16.43
C ASP A 10 13.69 6.14 -15.32
N ILE A 11 12.63 5.39 -15.41
CA ILE A 11 12.29 4.33 -14.44
C ILE A 11 13.26 3.15 -14.58
N ILE A 12 13.49 2.68 -15.82
CA ILE A 12 14.37 1.54 -16.08
C ILE A 12 15.79 1.84 -15.64
N ASN A 13 16.27 3.06 -15.86
CA ASN A 13 17.62 3.48 -15.51
C ASN A 13 17.77 3.91 -14.06
N SER A 14 16.69 3.97 -13.29
CA SER A 14 16.75 4.38 -11.88
C SER A 14 17.53 3.36 -11.06
N GLN A 15 18.53 3.84 -10.32
CA GLN A 15 19.29 3.01 -9.39
C GLN A 15 18.60 2.85 -8.04
N ASN A 16 17.56 3.64 -7.78
CA ASN A 16 16.82 3.60 -6.52
C ASN A 16 15.75 2.50 -6.50
N LEU A 17 15.38 1.99 -7.67
CA LEU A 17 14.36 0.94 -7.81
C LEU A 17 15.01 -0.38 -8.16
N ASN A 18 14.52 -1.47 -7.55
CA ASN A 18 14.94 -2.81 -7.94
C ASN A 18 14.16 -3.29 -9.17
N SER A 19 14.56 -4.45 -9.70
CA SER A 19 13.97 -5.01 -10.92
C SER A 19 12.47 -5.29 -10.78
N HIS A 20 12.04 -5.79 -9.64
CA HIS A 20 10.63 -6.07 -9.38
C HIS A 20 9.81 -4.79 -9.34
N GLU A 21 10.33 -3.75 -8.70
CA GLU A 21 9.66 -2.45 -8.62
C GLU A 21 9.49 -1.82 -9.99
N LYS A 22 10.54 -1.85 -10.80
CA LYS A 22 10.50 -1.35 -12.17
C LYS A 22 9.46 -2.08 -13.01
N LEU A 23 9.43 -3.40 -12.92
CA LEU A 23 8.50 -4.22 -13.67
C LEU A 23 7.04 -3.97 -13.24
N ILE A 24 6.79 -3.90 -11.93
CA ILE A 24 5.47 -3.58 -11.41
C ILE A 24 4.99 -2.23 -11.95
N TYR A 25 5.84 -1.22 -11.87
CA TYR A 25 5.50 0.13 -12.35
C TYR A 25 5.13 0.12 -13.84
N VAL A 26 5.94 -0.53 -14.67
CA VAL A 26 5.69 -0.60 -16.12
C VAL A 26 4.37 -1.32 -16.39
N ILE A 27 4.11 -2.43 -15.73
CA ILE A 27 2.85 -3.18 -15.89
C ILE A 27 1.66 -2.32 -15.49
N CYS A 28 1.70 -1.71 -14.32
CA CYS A 28 0.61 -0.87 -13.83
C CYS A 28 0.38 0.34 -14.75
N LYS A 29 1.46 0.97 -15.17
CA LYS A 29 1.40 2.14 -16.06
C LYS A 29 0.77 1.81 -17.41
N SER A 30 0.98 0.59 -17.90
CA SER A 30 0.39 0.15 -19.18
C SER A 30 -1.14 0.10 -19.15
N PHE A 31 -1.74 0.02 -17.96
CA PHE A 31 -3.20 0.01 -17.79
C PHE A 31 -3.76 1.37 -17.34
N GLU A 32 -2.95 2.42 -17.31
CA GLU A 32 -3.36 3.73 -16.80
C GLU A 32 -4.64 4.26 -17.48
N PHE A 33 -4.74 4.08 -18.79
CA PHE A 33 -5.85 4.59 -19.58
C PHE A 33 -6.89 3.53 -19.95
N ALA A 34 -6.89 2.39 -19.24
CA ALA A 34 -7.94 1.40 -19.43
C ALA A 34 -9.32 1.98 -19.08
N PRO A 35 -10.42 1.50 -19.69
CA PRO A 35 -11.75 2.11 -19.52
C PRO A 35 -12.22 2.27 -18.06
N ASN A 36 -11.83 1.35 -17.20
CA ASN A 36 -12.18 1.39 -15.78
C ASN A 36 -10.98 1.78 -14.89
N GLY A 37 -9.95 2.39 -15.50
CA GLY A 37 -8.71 2.70 -14.83
C GLY A 37 -7.82 1.47 -14.63
N CYS A 38 -6.74 1.66 -13.92
CA CYS A 38 -5.76 0.59 -13.69
C CYS A 38 -6.20 -0.27 -12.49
N ARG A 39 -7.04 -1.25 -12.76
CA ARG A 39 -7.50 -2.22 -11.76
C ARG A 39 -6.81 -3.55 -11.99
N ILE A 40 -5.95 -3.93 -11.06
CA ILE A 40 -5.11 -5.13 -11.21
C ILE A 40 -5.15 -5.93 -9.93
N SER A 41 -5.31 -7.25 -10.08
CA SER A 41 -5.26 -8.16 -8.94
C SER A 41 -3.81 -8.44 -8.52
N HIS A 42 -3.61 -8.76 -7.25
CA HIS A 42 -2.33 -9.25 -6.75
C HIS A 42 -1.88 -10.50 -7.51
N LYS A 43 -2.82 -11.40 -7.77
CA LYS A 43 -2.55 -12.65 -8.50
C LYS A 43 -1.95 -12.37 -9.88
N TYR A 44 -2.51 -11.40 -10.61
CA TYR A 44 -2.00 -11.00 -11.92
C TYR A 44 -0.56 -10.45 -11.81
N LEU A 45 -0.32 -9.55 -10.85
CA LEU A 45 1.01 -8.97 -10.64
C LEU A 45 2.02 -10.03 -10.23
N LEU A 46 1.65 -10.93 -9.35
CA LEU A 46 2.54 -12.04 -8.95
C LEU A 46 2.92 -12.90 -10.14
N LYS A 47 1.95 -13.24 -10.99
CA LYS A 47 2.17 -14.04 -12.18
C LYS A 47 3.09 -13.34 -13.19
N ARG A 48 2.85 -12.04 -13.43
CA ARG A 48 3.60 -11.28 -14.43
C ARG A 48 5.03 -10.94 -13.95
N THR A 49 5.24 -10.76 -12.68
CA THR A 49 6.53 -10.35 -12.13
C THR A 49 7.38 -11.52 -11.66
N GLY A 50 6.76 -12.66 -11.42
CA GLY A 50 7.46 -13.81 -10.82
C GLY A 50 7.68 -13.67 -9.32
N ILE A 51 7.14 -12.62 -8.69
CA ILE A 51 7.18 -12.45 -7.24
C ILE A 51 6.33 -13.56 -6.61
N LYS A 52 6.84 -14.20 -5.56
CA LYS A 52 6.22 -15.40 -5.00
C LYS A 52 5.20 -15.14 -3.89
N THR A 53 5.31 -14.01 -3.20
CA THR A 53 4.42 -13.71 -2.07
C THR A 53 3.81 -12.34 -2.18
N VAL A 54 2.59 -12.19 -1.65
CA VAL A 54 1.90 -10.90 -1.56
C VAL A 54 2.67 -9.95 -0.65
N ALA A 55 3.33 -10.47 0.39
CA ALA A 55 4.14 -9.64 1.29
C ALA A 55 5.26 -8.92 0.54
N THR A 56 5.97 -9.63 -0.33
CA THR A 56 7.04 -9.02 -1.15
C THR A 56 6.45 -8.01 -2.16
N LEU A 57 5.33 -8.37 -2.78
CA LEU A 57 4.63 -7.46 -3.70
C LEU A 57 4.23 -6.17 -2.98
N THR A 58 3.67 -6.27 -1.78
CA THR A 58 3.25 -5.13 -0.97
C THR A 58 4.43 -4.21 -0.64
N LYS A 59 5.57 -4.77 -0.28
CA LYS A 59 6.79 -3.99 -0.03
C LYS A 59 7.21 -3.21 -1.27
N CYS A 60 7.18 -3.83 -2.44
CA CYS A 60 7.51 -3.17 -3.70
C CYS A 60 6.54 -2.02 -4.00
N LEU A 61 5.25 -2.26 -3.81
CA LEU A 61 4.23 -1.24 -4.02
C LEU A 61 4.37 -0.07 -3.04
N ASP A 62 4.68 -0.35 -1.79
CA ASP A 62 4.92 0.68 -0.78
C ASP A 62 6.13 1.55 -1.14
N ARG A 63 7.21 0.95 -1.65
CA ARG A 63 8.37 1.71 -2.11
C ARG A 63 8.04 2.58 -3.31
N LEU A 64 7.28 2.06 -4.28
CA LEU A 64 6.84 2.85 -5.43
C LEU A 64 5.98 4.05 -5.00
N THR A 65 5.12 3.87 -4.01
CA THR A 65 4.34 4.95 -3.43
C THR A 65 5.23 5.97 -2.72
N LEU A 66 6.21 5.50 -1.97
CA LEU A 66 7.17 6.36 -1.27
C LEU A 66 7.94 7.25 -2.24
N PHE A 67 8.33 6.71 -3.40
CA PHE A 67 9.01 7.47 -4.44
C PHE A 67 8.07 8.36 -5.27
N GLY A 68 6.77 8.34 -4.98
CA GLY A 68 5.81 9.20 -5.66
C GLY A 68 5.47 8.77 -7.08
N LEU A 69 5.61 7.48 -7.38
CA LEU A 69 5.40 6.95 -8.73
C LEU A 69 4.00 6.43 -8.95
N LEU A 70 3.38 5.86 -7.93
CA LEU A 70 1.99 5.40 -7.97
C LEU A 70 1.42 5.37 -6.55
N ALA A 71 0.09 5.33 -6.47
CA ALA A 71 -0.61 5.03 -5.23
C ALA A 71 -1.73 4.06 -5.53
N ARG A 72 -2.17 3.31 -4.53
CA ARG A 72 -3.20 2.29 -4.69
C ARG A 72 -4.29 2.41 -3.65
N LYS A 73 -5.47 1.94 -4.03
CA LYS A 73 -6.62 1.80 -3.15
C LYS A 73 -7.22 0.42 -3.38
N GLN A 74 -7.44 -0.33 -2.31
CA GLN A 74 -8.09 -1.62 -2.38
C GLN A 74 -9.55 -1.43 -2.76
N ILE A 75 -9.99 -2.09 -3.84
CA ILE A 75 -11.38 -2.04 -4.32
C ILE A 75 -12.16 -3.31 -3.96
N ASN A 76 -11.46 -4.43 -3.84
CA ASN A 76 -12.01 -5.66 -3.31
C ASN A 76 -10.86 -6.53 -2.79
N ASN A 77 -11.19 -7.70 -2.25
CA ASN A 77 -10.17 -8.59 -1.71
C ASN A 77 -9.24 -9.07 -2.84
N GLY A 78 -7.97 -8.66 -2.74
CA GLY A 78 -6.92 -9.05 -3.69
C GLY A 78 -6.82 -8.20 -4.95
N THR A 79 -7.59 -7.12 -5.08
CA THR A 79 -7.52 -6.21 -6.24
C THR A 79 -7.40 -4.76 -5.80
N ASN A 80 -6.46 -4.04 -6.42
CA ASN A 80 -6.26 -2.62 -6.19
C ASN A 80 -6.54 -1.80 -7.43
N HIS A 81 -6.95 -0.55 -7.22
CA HIS A 81 -6.97 0.49 -8.24
C HIS A 81 -5.73 1.36 -8.05
N TYR A 82 -4.98 1.54 -9.12
CA TYR A 82 -3.72 2.29 -9.12
C TYR A 82 -3.90 3.63 -9.82
N VAL A 83 -3.32 4.67 -9.25
CA VAL A 83 -3.34 6.03 -9.83
C VAL A 83 -1.93 6.58 -9.89
N PHE A 84 -1.69 7.47 -10.86
CA PHE A 84 -0.36 7.98 -11.17
C PHE A 84 -0.30 9.52 -11.15
N GLU A 85 -1.45 10.19 -11.22
CA GLU A 85 -1.53 11.63 -11.11
C GLU A 85 -1.33 12.06 -9.66
N LYS A 86 -0.58 13.14 -9.48
CA LYS A 86 -0.18 13.63 -8.15
C LYS A 86 -1.36 13.83 -7.19
N ASN A 87 -2.43 14.48 -7.67
CA ASN A 87 -3.61 14.76 -6.82
C ASN A 87 -4.34 13.47 -6.44
N GLN A 88 -4.50 12.55 -7.41
CA GLN A 88 -5.11 11.25 -7.16
C GLN A 88 -4.26 10.40 -6.22
N MET A 89 -2.94 10.44 -6.38
CA MET A 89 -2.03 9.73 -5.49
C MET A 89 -2.17 10.24 -4.04
N GLN A 90 -2.23 11.54 -3.85
CA GLN A 90 -2.38 12.13 -2.51
C GLN A 90 -3.71 11.73 -1.88
N GLU A 91 -4.78 11.70 -2.65
CA GLU A 91 -6.09 11.25 -2.18
C GLU A 91 -6.04 9.80 -1.69
N TYR A 92 -5.41 8.92 -2.46
CA TYR A 92 -5.30 7.50 -2.10
C TYR A 92 -4.38 7.28 -0.91
N ILE A 93 -3.27 8.01 -0.84
CA ILE A 93 -2.36 7.96 0.31
C ILE A 93 -3.10 8.40 1.58
N GLN A 94 -3.87 9.49 1.50
CA GLN A 94 -4.64 9.98 2.63
C GLN A 94 -5.73 8.99 3.04
N HIS A 95 -6.42 8.39 2.07
CA HIS A 95 -7.42 7.34 2.33
C HIS A 95 -6.79 6.16 3.10
N ASN A 96 -5.64 5.70 2.66
CA ASN A 96 -4.93 4.58 3.29
C ASN A 96 -4.46 4.94 4.70
N LEU A 97 -3.98 6.15 4.91
CA LEU A 97 -3.59 6.63 6.25
C LEU A 97 -4.79 6.68 7.20
N ASN A 98 -5.92 7.19 6.73
CA ASN A 98 -7.14 7.25 7.52
C ASN A 98 -7.63 5.85 7.90
N LYS A 99 -7.54 4.90 6.98
CA LYS A 99 -7.88 3.50 7.24
C LYS A 99 -6.98 2.90 8.32
N ARG A 100 -5.68 3.15 8.24
CA ARG A 100 -4.70 2.70 9.25
C ARG A 100 -4.98 3.33 10.60
N ARG A 101 -5.31 4.62 10.65
CA ARG A 101 -5.67 5.33 11.90
C ARG A 101 -6.90 4.70 12.55
N LYS A 102 -7.93 4.36 11.77
CA LYS A 102 -9.13 3.69 12.30
C LYS A 102 -8.79 2.34 12.92
N ILE A 103 -7.97 1.54 12.25
CA ILE A 103 -7.52 0.24 12.75
C ILE A 103 -6.70 0.44 14.04
N THR A 104 -5.79 1.40 14.06
CA THR A 104 -4.96 1.70 15.21
C THR A 104 -5.79 2.16 16.40
N LEU A 105 -6.76 3.05 16.17
CA LEU A 105 -7.68 3.52 17.22
C LEU A 105 -8.52 2.38 17.80
N ALA A 106 -9.01 1.48 16.92
CA ALA A 106 -9.74 0.30 17.37
C ALA A 106 -8.88 -0.60 18.26
N LYS A 107 -7.62 -0.82 17.85
CA LYS A 107 -6.65 -1.60 18.64
C LYS A 107 -6.34 -0.92 19.97
N ILE A 108 -6.16 0.40 19.96
CA ILE A 108 -5.91 1.18 21.19
C ILE A 108 -7.11 1.06 22.13
N LYS A 109 -8.33 1.16 21.63
CA LYS A 109 -9.55 1.00 22.44
C LYS A 109 -9.62 -0.38 23.06
N GLN A 110 -9.31 -1.42 22.31
CA GLN A 110 -9.27 -2.78 22.83
C GLN A 110 -8.21 -2.94 23.91
N GLN A 111 -7.02 -2.38 23.72
CA GLN A 111 -5.95 -2.40 24.71
C GLN A 111 -6.34 -1.61 25.96
N GLN A 112 -7.00 -0.48 25.80
CA GLN A 112 -7.46 0.31 26.94
C GLN A 112 -8.49 -0.45 27.77
N SER A 113 -9.44 -1.13 27.11
CA SER A 113 -10.40 -2.00 27.79
C SER A 113 -9.70 -3.08 28.58
N TYR A 114 -8.73 -3.75 27.96
CA TYR A 114 -7.93 -4.79 28.60
C TYR A 114 -7.14 -4.25 29.81
N ILE A 115 -6.50 -3.10 29.64
CA ILE A 115 -5.74 -2.43 30.70
C ILE A 115 -6.65 -2.02 31.86
N GLN A 116 -7.86 -1.49 31.57
CA GLN A 116 -8.82 -1.13 32.62
C GLN A 116 -9.22 -2.35 33.43
N ASN A 117 -9.51 -3.47 32.79
CA ASN A 117 -9.85 -4.71 33.47
C ASN A 117 -8.69 -5.20 34.33
N ASN A 118 -7.46 -5.12 33.84
CA ASN A 118 -6.26 -5.50 34.56
C ASN A 118 -5.89 -4.49 35.64
N GLN A 119 -6.13 -3.21 35.44
CA GLN A 119 -5.89 -2.17 36.44
C GLN A 119 -6.79 -2.35 37.66
N HIS A 120 -8.01 -2.83 37.46
CA HIS A 120 -8.86 -3.16 38.60
C HIS A 120 -8.17 -4.18 39.52
N ASN A 121 -7.61 -5.24 38.96
CA ASN A 121 -6.87 -6.26 39.73
C ASN A 121 -5.58 -5.69 40.32
N ILE A 122 -4.83 -4.90 39.57
CA ILE A 122 -3.58 -4.29 40.05
C ILE A 122 -3.87 -3.25 41.14
N HIS A 123 -4.96 -2.50 41.02
CA HIS A 123 -5.35 -1.52 42.01
C HIS A 123 -5.69 -2.18 43.38
N ILE A 124 -6.35 -3.32 43.35
CA ILE A 124 -6.62 -4.11 44.55
C ILE A 124 -5.30 -4.57 45.17
N LEU A 125 -4.37 -5.10 44.38
CA LEU A 125 -3.05 -5.51 44.84
C LEU A 125 -2.22 -4.35 45.43
N LYS A 126 -2.31 -3.16 44.85
CA LYS A 126 -1.61 -1.97 45.36
C LYS A 126 -2.18 -1.43 46.65
N LYS A 127 -3.47 -1.62 46.90
CA LYS A 127 -4.08 -1.23 48.17
C LYS A 127 -3.61 -2.09 49.34
N ASP A 128 -3.19 -3.30 49.05
CA ASP A 128 -2.69 -4.24 50.04
C ASP A 128 -1.20 -3.99 50.38
N ARG A 129 -0.60 -3.02 49.73
CA ARG A 129 0.76 -2.58 50.06
C ARG A 129 0.67 -1.35 50.96
#